data_acf6b367592e18d08104d9fa90f87232
#
_entry.id   acf6b367592e18d08104d9fa90f87232
#
_cell.length_a   1.000
_cell.length_b   1.000
_cell.length_c   1.000
_cell.angle_alpha   90.00
_cell.angle_beta   90.00
_cell.angle_gamma   90.00
#
_symmetry.space_group_name_H-M   'P 1'
#
loop_
_entity.id
_entity.type
_entity.pdbx_description
1 polymer ?
#
loop_
_entity_poly.entity_id
_entity_poly.type
_entity_poly.pdbx_seq_one_letter_code
_entity_poly.pdbx_strand_id
1 'polypeptide(L)'
;MTRPEEIMRAVAALVRRGKRVFTRKEVRDQIGVGSHEWLYSYTAVFQGMRIDQPGGAPEVGAKFKGVFERVEYGKYVLTSYGNRLVKELDF
;
A
#
# COMPACT_ATOMS: atom_id res chain seq x y z
N MET A 1 10.87 10.23 5.21
CA MET A 1 10.06 9.35 4.33
C MET A 1 8.59 9.56 4.65
N THR A 2 7.75 9.69 3.63
CA THR A 2 6.31 9.88 3.81
C THR A 2 5.61 8.54 4.08
N ARG A 3 4.37 8.60 4.61
CA ARG A 3 3.59 7.38 4.86
C ARG A 3 3.33 6.57 3.56
N PRO A 4 2.93 7.21 2.43
CA PRO A 4 2.79 6.45 1.19
C PRO A 4 4.08 5.77 0.74
N GLU A 5 5.23 6.41 0.90
CA GLU A 5 6.53 5.80 0.57
C GLU A 5 6.84 4.60 1.45
N GLU A 6 6.57 4.70 2.75
CA GLU A 6 6.76 3.58 3.67
C GLU A 6 5.91 2.38 3.26
N ILE A 7 4.64 2.63 2.93
CA ILE A 7 3.74 1.58 2.49
C ILE A 7 4.22 0.95 1.18
N MET A 8 4.64 1.77 0.21
CA MET A 8 5.13 1.26 -1.07
C MET A 8 6.39 0.42 -0.91
N ARG A 9 7.31 0.83 -0.05
CA ARG A 9 8.52 0.05 0.22
C ARG A 9 8.18 -1.31 0.83
N ALA A 10 7.23 -1.33 1.76
CA ALA A 10 6.79 -2.58 2.38
C ALA A 10 6.16 -3.51 1.34
N VAL A 11 5.28 -2.98 0.50
CA VAL A 11 4.63 -3.77 -0.55
C VAL A 11 5.66 -4.28 -1.56
N ALA A 12 6.60 -3.44 -1.95
CA ALA A 12 7.68 -3.85 -2.87
C ALA A 12 8.47 -5.02 -2.29
N ALA A 13 8.80 -4.98 -1.00
CA ALA A 13 9.50 -6.08 -0.34
C ALA A 13 8.68 -7.37 -0.34
N LEU A 14 7.38 -7.28 -0.06
CA LEU A 14 6.48 -8.44 -0.07
C LEU A 14 6.41 -9.05 -1.47
N VAL A 15 6.23 -8.22 -2.49
CA VAL A 15 6.12 -8.69 -3.88
C VAL A 15 7.41 -9.34 -4.35
N ARG A 16 8.56 -8.78 -3.98
CA ARG A 16 9.88 -9.35 -4.33
C ARG A 16 10.12 -10.71 -3.69
N ARG A 17 9.47 -10.98 -2.54
CA ARG A 17 9.54 -12.30 -1.90
C ARG A 17 8.50 -13.27 -2.47
N GLY A 18 7.80 -12.89 -3.54
CA GLY A 18 6.79 -13.72 -4.16
C GLY A 18 5.39 -13.56 -3.60
N LYS A 19 5.17 -12.60 -2.71
CA LYS A 19 3.86 -12.35 -2.11
C LYS A 19 3.06 -11.42 -3.00
N ARG A 20 2.48 -11.96 -4.05
CA ARG A 20 1.74 -11.18 -5.05
C ARG A 20 0.45 -10.60 -4.50
N VAL A 21 -0.29 -11.38 -3.70
CA VAL A 21 -1.50 -10.93 -3.01
C VAL A 21 -1.12 -10.69 -1.56
N PHE A 22 -1.41 -9.51 -1.04
CA PHE A 22 -1.01 -9.13 0.31
C PHE A 22 -2.21 -8.57 1.10
N THR A 23 -2.09 -8.61 2.43
CA THR A 23 -3.08 -8.05 3.35
C THR A 23 -2.50 -6.83 4.04
N ARG A 24 -3.38 -6.02 4.67
CA ARG A 24 -2.91 -4.89 5.48
C ARG A 24 -2.02 -5.33 6.62
N LYS A 25 -2.35 -6.48 7.22
CA LYS A 25 -1.54 -7.04 8.31
C LYS A 25 -0.12 -7.33 7.84
N GLU A 26 0.03 -7.91 6.66
CA GLU A 26 1.34 -8.22 6.10
C GLU A 26 2.14 -6.94 5.82
N VAL A 27 1.48 -5.90 5.29
CA VAL A 27 2.11 -4.61 5.06
C VAL A 27 2.54 -3.98 6.39
N ARG A 28 1.65 -4.01 7.39
CA ARG A 28 1.94 -3.50 8.74
C ARG A 28 3.16 -4.19 9.34
N ASP A 29 3.18 -5.51 9.27
CA ASP A 29 4.27 -6.31 9.83
C ASP A 29 5.59 -6.03 9.10
N GLN A 30 5.52 -5.81 7.79
CA GLN A 30 6.70 -5.47 7.00
C GLN A 30 7.26 -4.10 7.36
N ILE A 31 6.40 -3.12 7.63
CA ILE A 31 6.83 -1.80 8.12
C ILE A 31 7.40 -1.90 9.52
N GLY A 32 6.85 -2.80 10.34
CA GLY A 32 7.32 -3.00 11.70
C GLY A 32 6.62 -2.15 12.75
N VAL A 33 5.37 -1.71 12.47
CA VAL A 33 4.60 -0.92 13.43
C VAL A 33 3.53 -1.79 14.08
N GLY A 34 3.09 -1.40 15.27
CA GLY A 34 2.02 -2.07 15.98
C GLY A 34 0.66 -1.78 15.37
N SER A 35 -0.36 -2.56 15.77
CA SER A 35 -1.71 -2.40 15.25
C SER A 35 -2.31 -1.02 15.59
N HIS A 36 -1.99 -0.47 16.75
CA HIS A 36 -2.47 0.84 17.16
C HIS A 36 -1.92 1.95 16.24
N GLU A 37 -0.62 1.95 16.00
CA GLU A 37 0.01 2.93 15.12
C GLU A 37 -0.46 2.77 13.68
N TRP A 38 -0.63 1.54 13.23
CA TRP A 38 -1.19 1.27 11.90
C TRP A 38 -2.57 1.91 11.75
N LEU A 39 -3.44 1.69 12.73
CA LEU A 39 -4.79 2.23 12.70
C LEU A 39 -4.82 3.75 12.57
N TYR A 40 -4.00 4.44 13.35
CA TYR A 40 -4.04 5.90 13.39
C TYR A 40 -3.22 6.59 12.32
N SER A 41 -2.16 5.97 11.85
CA SER A 41 -1.19 6.65 10.97
C SER A 41 -1.14 6.11 9.54
N TYR A 42 -1.62 4.89 9.30
CA TYR A 42 -1.43 4.22 8.02
C TYR A 42 -2.71 3.77 7.33
N THR A 43 -3.73 3.36 8.06
CA THR A 43 -4.95 2.76 7.49
C THR A 43 -5.59 3.69 6.45
N ALA A 44 -5.80 4.95 6.80
CA ALA A 44 -6.44 5.90 5.89
C ALA A 44 -5.56 6.17 4.68
N VAL A 45 -4.25 6.27 4.87
CA VAL A 45 -3.28 6.48 3.78
C VAL A 45 -3.32 5.30 2.81
N PHE A 46 -3.29 4.08 3.33
CA PHE A 46 -3.40 2.87 2.51
C PHE A 46 -4.67 2.90 1.65
N GLN A 47 -5.80 3.27 2.23
CA GLN A 47 -7.06 3.38 1.51
C GLN A 47 -7.00 4.45 0.41
N GLY A 48 -6.32 5.56 0.68
CA GLY A 48 -6.14 6.63 -0.32
C GLY A 48 -5.28 6.22 -1.50
N MET A 49 -4.48 5.18 -1.35
CA MET A 49 -3.61 4.66 -2.41
C MET A 49 -4.30 3.66 -3.34
N ARG A 50 -5.51 3.21 -2.99
CA ARG A 50 -6.25 2.22 -3.79
C ARG A 50 -6.85 2.88 -5.03
N ILE A 51 -6.97 2.11 -6.11
CA ILE A 51 -7.62 2.58 -7.34
C ILE A 51 -9.11 2.85 -7.12
N ASP A 52 -9.75 2.07 -6.23
CA ASP A 52 -11.15 2.20 -5.88
C ASP A 52 -11.29 2.81 -4.48
N GLN A 53 -10.77 4.02 -4.30
CA GLN A 53 -10.74 4.68 -3.01
C GLN A 53 -12.13 4.75 -2.36
N PRO A 54 -12.24 4.35 -1.09
CA PRO A 54 -13.49 4.55 -0.37
C PRO A 54 -13.78 6.03 -0.16
N GLY A 55 -15.05 6.39 -0.04
CA GLY A 55 -15.44 7.77 0.24
C GLY A 55 -14.74 8.30 1.49
N GLY A 56 -14.24 9.52 1.42
CA GLY A 56 -13.54 10.14 2.55
C GLY A 56 -12.07 9.76 2.69
N ALA A 57 -11.53 8.96 1.77
CA ALA A 57 -10.12 8.63 1.80
C ALA A 57 -9.27 9.89 1.59
N PRO A 58 -8.13 10.04 2.31
CA PRO A 58 -7.30 11.21 2.17
C PRO A 58 -6.59 11.26 0.82
N GLU A 59 -6.22 12.45 0.40
CA GLU A 59 -5.42 12.64 -0.80
C GLU A 59 -3.96 12.27 -0.49
N VAL A 60 -3.40 11.34 -1.23
CA VAL A 60 -2.02 10.87 -1.02
C VAL A 60 -1.06 11.40 -2.09
N GLY A 61 -1.56 12.26 -2.97
CA GLY A 61 -0.79 12.78 -4.09
C GLY A 61 -0.90 11.90 -5.33
N ALA A 62 -0.76 12.52 -6.50
CA ALA A 62 -0.97 11.83 -7.78
C ALA A 62 -0.04 10.64 -7.96
N LYS A 63 1.18 10.73 -7.45
CA LYS A 63 2.20 9.69 -7.60
C LYS A 63 1.79 8.36 -6.97
N PHE A 64 1.15 8.41 -5.81
CA PHE A 64 0.81 7.20 -5.05
C PHE A 64 -0.65 6.80 -5.14
N LYS A 65 -1.44 7.50 -5.91
CA LYS A 65 -2.85 7.22 -6.09
C LYS A 65 -3.04 6.12 -7.14
N GLY A 66 -3.87 5.13 -6.83
CA GLY A 66 -4.18 4.07 -7.78
C GLY A 66 -3.11 2.98 -7.90
N VAL A 67 -2.29 2.80 -6.86
CA VAL A 67 -1.23 1.78 -6.89
C VAL A 67 -1.71 0.40 -6.45
N PHE A 68 -2.82 0.32 -5.71
CA PHE A 68 -3.39 -0.93 -5.20
C PHE A 68 -4.78 -1.19 -5.75
N GLU A 69 -5.13 -2.48 -5.87
CA GLU A 69 -6.48 -2.92 -6.19
C GLU A 69 -6.90 -4.00 -5.20
N ARG A 70 -8.13 -3.90 -4.68
CA ARG A 70 -8.69 -4.94 -3.82
C ARG A 70 -9.24 -6.04 -4.70
N VAL A 71 -8.75 -7.26 -4.55
CA VAL A 71 -9.19 -8.41 -5.35
C VAL A 71 -10.26 -9.23 -4.63
N GLU A 72 -10.24 -9.22 -3.29
CA GLU A 72 -11.33 -9.72 -2.47
C GLU A 72 -11.21 -9.08 -1.09
N TYR A 73 -12.14 -9.37 -0.21
CA TYR A 73 -12.15 -8.74 1.12
C TYR A 73 -10.81 -8.95 1.82
N GLY A 74 -10.17 -7.85 2.18
CA GLY A 74 -8.91 -7.87 2.91
C GLY A 74 -7.68 -8.22 2.09
N LYS A 75 -7.83 -8.49 0.78
CA LYS A 75 -6.71 -8.89 -0.07
C LYS A 75 -6.50 -7.91 -1.21
N TYR A 76 -5.24 -7.57 -1.46
CA TYR A 76 -4.84 -6.51 -2.38
C TYR A 76 -3.70 -6.97 -3.29
N VAL A 77 -3.63 -6.37 -4.48
CA VAL A 77 -2.52 -6.55 -5.42
C VAL A 77 -2.07 -5.19 -5.91
N LEU A 78 -0.87 -5.11 -6.47
CA LEU A 78 -0.42 -3.92 -7.18
C LEU A 78 -1.16 -3.84 -8.52
N THR A 79 -1.61 -2.64 -8.88
CA THR A 79 -2.11 -2.37 -10.23
C THR A 79 -0.93 -2.34 -11.21
N SER A 80 -1.21 -2.27 -12.51
CA SER A 80 -0.16 -2.09 -13.52
C SER A 80 0.66 -0.84 -13.23
N TYR A 81 0.00 0.24 -12.83
CA TYR A 81 0.67 1.47 -12.44
C TYR A 81 1.55 1.25 -11.20
N GLY A 82 1.01 0.56 -10.18
CA GLY A 82 1.77 0.26 -8.97
C GLY A 82 3.02 -0.56 -9.24
N ASN A 83 2.92 -1.55 -10.12
CA ASN A 83 4.07 -2.35 -10.53
C ASN A 83 5.14 -1.51 -11.20
N ARG A 84 4.74 -0.59 -12.09
CA ARG A 84 5.68 0.31 -12.76
C ARG A 84 6.35 1.23 -11.74
N LEU A 85 5.58 1.77 -10.80
CA LEU A 85 6.09 2.68 -9.79
C LEU A 85 7.13 2.00 -8.89
N VAL A 86 6.90 0.75 -8.50
CA VAL A 86 7.87 -0.03 -7.70
C VAL A 86 9.20 -0.14 -8.45
N LYS A 87 9.17 -0.39 -9.75
CA LYS A 87 10.38 -0.50 -10.58
C LYS A 87 11.09 0.85 -10.72
N GLU A 88 10.31 1.91 -10.96
CA GLU A 88 10.88 3.27 -11.12
C GLU A 88 11.55 3.78 -9.85
N LEU A 89 10.95 3.53 -8.70
CA LEU A 89 11.45 4.04 -7.43
C LEU A 89 12.56 3.18 -6.85
N ASP A 90 12.80 2.03 -7.45
CA ASP A 90 13.87 1.11 -7.02
C ASP A 90 13.81 0.81 -5.53
N PHE A 91 12.64 0.55 -5.04
CA PHE A 91 12.42 0.14 -3.64
C PHE A 91 12.99 -1.24 -3.34
#